data_2ee84d8f2c9fc98f25e16746ffd84457
#
_entry.id   2ee84d8f2c9fc98f25e16746ffd84457
#
_cell.length_a   1.000
_cell.length_b   1.000
_cell.length_c   1.000
_cell.angle_alpha   90.00
_cell.angle_beta   90.00
_cell.angle_gamma   90.00
#
_symmetry.space_group_name_H-M   'P 1'
#
loop_
_entity.id
_entity.type
_entity.pdbx_description
1 polymer ?
#
loop_
_entity_poly.entity_id
_entity_poly.type
_entity_poly.pdbx_seq_one_letter_code
_entity_poly.pdbx_strand_id
1 'polypeptide(L)'
;MSVNITNAFVEQYSSNVTMLSQQMGSKLRGAVDVETVRGKNAFFDQIGATAAVARTTRHGDTPRVDTPHSRRRVSLGDFEWADLIDDLDKVRMLNDPTSNYAKAAAAAMNRTIDDQIIAALGGSADTGAAGGTPVALPSTSKFATAQQTDGLTIAKLLETKFFFDNGDVDPSVKRYFVCGPKQIQDLLATTEIKSSDFNTVKALAQGDINSFLGFEFIMSTRLAFDGTNTDDRLCFGFTQDAVKLAIGAEPKAKITERDDKSYATQVYYSMALGATRMQETHVFQVPCDE
;
A
#
# COMPACT_ATOMS: atom_id res chain seq x y z
N MET A 1 44.80 45.90 -13.25
CA MET A 1 44.10 44.76 -12.64
C MET A 1 44.60 43.47 -13.27
N SER A 2 45.11 42.56 -12.48
CA SER A 2 45.66 41.29 -13.01
C SER A 2 44.54 40.46 -13.64
N VAL A 3 44.70 40.04 -14.91
CA VAL A 3 43.78 39.20 -15.66
C VAL A 3 43.62 37.80 -15.04
N ASN A 4 44.53 37.42 -14.11
CA ASN A 4 44.54 36.13 -13.45
C ASN A 4 43.57 36.01 -12.25
N ILE A 5 42.92 37.11 -11.83
CA ILE A 5 41.95 37.11 -10.73
C ILE A 5 40.64 36.40 -11.14
N THR A 6 40.29 36.36 -12.42
CA THR A 6 39.10 35.67 -12.90
C THR A 6 39.14 34.15 -12.72
N ASN A 7 40.34 33.55 -12.62
CA ASN A 7 40.51 32.12 -12.39
C ASN A 7 40.41 31.75 -10.88
N ALA A 8 40.27 32.75 -9.98
CA ALA A 8 40.13 32.55 -8.55
C ALA A 8 38.68 32.68 -8.06
N PHE A 9 37.71 32.83 -8.96
CA PHE A 9 36.30 32.76 -8.59
C PHE A 9 35.95 31.30 -8.25
N VAL A 10 35.96 31.02 -6.95
CA VAL A 10 35.45 29.76 -6.42
C VAL A 10 33.94 29.82 -6.50
N GLU A 11 33.33 28.95 -7.30
CA GLU A 11 31.88 28.77 -7.30
C GLU A 11 31.43 28.40 -5.90
N GLN A 12 30.49 29.14 -5.35
CA GLN A 12 29.90 28.86 -4.06
C GLN A 12 28.90 27.70 -4.23
N TYR A 13 29.29 26.49 -3.88
CA TYR A 13 28.39 25.36 -3.83
C TYR A 13 27.55 25.42 -2.54
N SER A 14 26.25 25.14 -2.67
CA SER A 14 25.38 25.00 -1.50
C SER A 14 25.88 23.89 -0.60
N SER A 15 26.00 24.19 0.71
CA SER A 15 26.46 23.21 1.71
C SER A 15 25.44 22.10 1.95
N ASN A 16 24.23 22.18 1.39
CA ASN A 16 23.16 21.21 1.58
C ASN A 16 22.83 20.49 0.27
N VAL A 17 22.91 19.15 0.28
CA VAL A 17 22.34 18.33 -0.80
C VAL A 17 20.83 18.30 -0.64
N THR A 18 20.11 18.91 -1.58
CA THR A 18 18.65 18.93 -1.57
C THR A 18 18.13 17.60 -2.11
N MET A 19 17.33 16.88 -1.32
CA MET A 19 16.62 15.71 -1.81
C MET A 19 15.52 16.13 -2.75
N LEU A 20 15.45 15.48 -3.93
CA LEU A 20 14.34 15.64 -4.85
C LEU A 20 13.04 15.12 -4.23
N SER A 21 11.92 15.68 -4.68
CA SER A 21 10.61 15.30 -4.18
C SER A 21 10.33 13.81 -4.39
N GLN A 22 10.08 13.10 -3.31
CA GLN A 22 9.76 11.68 -3.30
C GLN A 22 8.90 11.32 -2.08
N GLN A 23 8.16 10.21 -2.17
CA GLN A 23 7.42 9.71 -1.02
C GLN A 23 8.38 9.24 0.06
N MET A 24 8.32 9.87 1.24
CA MET A 24 9.26 9.61 2.35
C MET A 24 8.78 8.48 3.27
N GLY A 25 7.46 8.36 3.49
CA GLY A 25 6.85 7.37 4.37
C GLY A 25 5.95 6.40 3.63
N SER A 26 5.63 5.26 4.27
CA SER A 26 4.56 4.37 3.82
C SER A 26 3.21 5.03 4.08
N LYS A 27 2.33 5.02 3.08
CA LYS A 27 0.97 5.57 3.17
C LYS A 27 -0.05 4.51 3.55
N LEU A 28 0.21 3.26 3.19
CA LEU A 28 -0.73 2.15 3.34
C LEU A 28 -0.51 1.32 4.60
N ARG A 29 0.67 1.38 5.23
CA ARG A 29 0.97 0.61 6.44
C ARG A 29 -0.02 0.83 7.58
N GLY A 30 -0.52 2.06 7.73
CA GLY A 30 -1.50 2.41 8.77
C GLY A 30 -2.94 1.98 8.44
N ALA A 31 -3.21 1.62 7.19
CA ALA A 31 -4.53 1.23 6.70
C ALA A 31 -4.75 -0.29 6.69
N VAL A 32 -3.75 -1.09 7.04
CA VAL A 32 -3.80 -2.55 7.06
C VAL A 32 -3.41 -3.11 8.42
N ASP A 33 -3.78 -4.34 8.67
CA ASP A 33 -3.37 -5.07 9.88
C ASP A 33 -1.90 -5.48 9.78
N VAL A 34 -1.10 -5.12 10.79
CA VAL A 34 0.34 -5.40 10.83
C VAL A 34 0.64 -6.42 11.91
N GLU A 35 1.30 -7.51 11.54
CA GLU A 35 1.67 -8.58 12.47
C GLU A 35 3.16 -8.93 12.33
N THR A 36 3.84 -9.04 13.47
CA THR A 36 5.24 -9.46 13.50
C THR A 36 5.31 -10.98 13.48
N VAL A 37 6.02 -11.53 12.51
CA VAL A 37 6.12 -12.98 12.29
C VAL A 37 7.57 -13.46 12.33
N ARG A 38 7.74 -14.77 12.58
CA ARG A 38 9.05 -15.42 12.57
C ARG A 38 9.03 -16.62 11.62
N GLY A 39 10.11 -16.79 10.87
CA GLY A 39 10.26 -17.88 9.91
C GLY A 39 10.03 -17.41 8.47
N LYS A 40 10.23 -18.30 7.51
CA LYS A 40 10.10 -18.03 6.08
C LYS A 40 8.65 -17.79 5.63
N ASN A 41 7.72 -18.54 6.23
CA ASN A 41 6.30 -18.48 5.94
C ASN A 41 5.53 -18.30 7.25
N ALA A 42 4.48 -17.49 7.22
CA ALA A 42 3.51 -17.39 8.30
C ALA A 42 2.13 -17.83 7.81
N PHE A 43 1.34 -18.35 8.73
CA PHE A 43 -0.01 -18.80 8.44
C PHE A 43 -0.99 -18.06 9.35
N PHE A 44 -2.04 -17.55 8.75
CA PHE A 44 -3.14 -16.88 9.43
C PHE A 44 -4.38 -17.75 9.32
N ASP A 45 -4.88 -18.23 10.43
CA ASP A 45 -6.08 -19.07 10.49
C ASP A 45 -7.34 -18.20 10.47
N GLN A 46 -8.36 -18.68 9.79
CA GLN A 46 -9.65 -18.04 9.63
C GLN A 46 -10.77 -19.00 9.98
N ILE A 47 -11.85 -18.46 10.52
CA ILE A 47 -13.06 -19.20 10.85
C ILE A 47 -14.19 -18.62 10.00
N GLY A 48 -14.86 -19.47 9.23
CA GLY A 48 -15.99 -19.07 8.40
C GLY A 48 -17.28 -18.93 9.21
N ALA A 49 -18.28 -18.30 8.58
CA ALA A 49 -19.58 -18.10 9.20
C ALA A 49 -20.30 -19.44 9.46
N THR A 50 -21.02 -19.50 10.57
CA THR A 50 -21.85 -20.64 10.98
C THR A 50 -23.27 -20.16 11.26
N ALA A 51 -24.24 -21.07 11.11
CA ALA A 51 -25.63 -20.79 11.41
C ALA A 51 -26.07 -21.49 12.71
N ALA A 52 -26.89 -20.83 13.50
CA ALA A 52 -27.53 -21.45 14.65
C ALA A 52 -28.65 -22.39 14.22
N VAL A 53 -28.75 -23.54 14.88
CA VAL A 53 -29.82 -24.51 14.63
C VAL A 53 -30.96 -24.28 15.63
N ALA A 54 -32.19 -24.13 15.09
CA ALA A 54 -33.37 -23.95 15.94
C ALA A 54 -33.68 -25.25 16.73
N ARG A 55 -33.91 -25.11 18.01
CA ARG A 55 -34.36 -26.22 18.88
C ARG A 55 -35.84 -26.45 18.65
N THR A 56 -36.21 -27.66 18.16
CA THR A 56 -37.59 -28.01 17.84
C THR A 56 -38.29 -28.85 18.92
N THR A 57 -37.52 -29.57 19.77
CA THR A 57 -38.03 -30.48 20.79
C THR A 57 -37.46 -30.18 22.15
N ARG A 58 -38.25 -30.42 23.22
CA ARG A 58 -37.76 -30.50 24.61
C ARG A 58 -36.87 -31.72 24.77
N HIS A 59 -35.72 -31.55 25.43
CA HIS A 59 -34.78 -32.66 25.70
C HIS A 59 -34.24 -33.35 24.45
N GLY A 60 -34.28 -32.70 23.28
CA GLY A 60 -33.61 -33.17 22.06
C GLY A 60 -32.08 -33.13 22.20
N ASP A 61 -31.39 -33.93 21.39
CA ASP A 61 -29.92 -33.92 21.31
C ASP A 61 -29.40 -32.56 20.91
N THR A 62 -28.21 -32.19 21.42
CA THR A 62 -27.54 -30.95 21.04
C THR A 62 -27.07 -31.02 19.60
N PRO A 63 -27.53 -30.13 18.73
CA PRO A 63 -27.10 -30.16 17.35
C PRO A 63 -25.60 -29.84 17.27
N ARG A 64 -24.88 -30.62 16.48
CA ARG A 64 -23.47 -30.39 16.17
C ARG A 64 -23.38 -29.52 14.92
N VAL A 65 -22.65 -28.41 15.01
CA VAL A 65 -22.34 -27.53 13.87
C VAL A 65 -20.84 -27.67 13.57
N ASP A 66 -20.52 -28.05 12.34
CA ASP A 66 -19.12 -28.08 11.89
C ASP A 66 -18.74 -26.69 11.41
N THR A 67 -17.80 -26.05 12.12
CA THR A 67 -17.30 -24.72 11.82
C THR A 67 -16.23 -24.81 10.72
N PRO A 68 -16.40 -24.14 9.57
CA PRO A 68 -15.40 -24.17 8.51
C PRO A 68 -14.14 -23.41 8.92
N HIS A 69 -12.99 -24.06 8.78
CA HIS A 69 -11.68 -23.45 9.01
C HIS A 69 -10.94 -23.29 7.70
N SER A 70 -10.32 -22.15 7.52
CA SER A 70 -9.43 -21.86 6.40
C SER A 70 -8.13 -21.24 6.90
N ARG A 71 -7.16 -21.15 6.00
CA ARG A 71 -5.83 -20.65 6.34
C ARG A 71 -5.24 -19.89 5.17
N ARG A 72 -4.63 -18.76 5.47
CA ARG A 72 -3.86 -17.97 4.50
C ARG A 72 -2.38 -18.05 4.81
N ARG A 73 -1.57 -18.24 3.78
CA ARG A 73 -0.11 -18.24 3.89
C ARG A 73 0.43 -16.91 3.38
N VAL A 74 1.37 -16.34 4.09
CA VAL A 74 2.25 -15.28 3.62
C VAL A 74 3.69 -15.79 3.59
N SER A 75 4.39 -15.53 2.51
CA SER A 75 5.82 -15.79 2.39
C SER A 75 6.56 -14.47 2.54
N LEU A 76 7.57 -14.44 3.41
CA LEU A 76 8.41 -13.26 3.58
C LEU A 76 9.38 -13.15 2.42
N GLY A 77 9.47 -11.95 1.84
CA GLY A 77 10.51 -11.53 0.90
C GLY A 77 11.56 -10.69 1.60
N ASP A 78 12.81 -10.91 1.24
CA ASP A 78 13.93 -10.12 1.75
C ASP A 78 14.20 -8.96 0.78
N PHE A 79 14.25 -7.74 1.31
CA PHE A 79 14.51 -6.52 0.56
C PHE A 79 15.75 -5.83 1.11
N GLU A 80 16.65 -5.48 0.20
CA GLU A 80 17.91 -4.84 0.52
C GLU A 80 18.10 -3.58 -0.33
N TRP A 81 18.73 -2.59 0.27
CA TRP A 81 19.22 -1.40 -0.41
C TRP A 81 20.62 -1.13 0.09
N ALA A 82 21.57 -0.97 -0.81
CA ALA A 82 22.94 -0.67 -0.47
C ALA A 82 23.53 0.33 -1.46
N ASP A 83 24.30 1.28 -0.93
CA ASP A 83 25.10 2.19 -1.72
C ASP A 83 26.47 2.38 -1.08
N LEU A 84 27.47 2.69 -1.88
CA LEU A 84 28.87 2.86 -1.49
C LEU A 84 29.29 4.31 -1.76
N ILE A 85 29.96 4.91 -0.79
CA ILE A 85 30.49 6.26 -0.87
C ILE A 85 31.99 6.15 -0.71
N ASP A 86 32.75 6.47 -1.76
CA ASP A 86 34.21 6.46 -1.74
C ASP A 86 34.75 7.59 -0.86
N ASP A 87 35.77 7.31 -0.06
CA ASP A 87 36.40 8.31 0.80
C ASP A 87 37.08 9.44 0.01
N LEU A 88 37.61 9.13 -1.18
CA LEU A 88 38.16 10.16 -2.07
C LEU A 88 37.10 11.09 -2.61
N ASP A 89 35.88 10.58 -2.83
CA ASP A 89 34.75 11.40 -3.26
C ASP A 89 34.21 12.26 -2.10
N LYS A 90 34.25 11.78 -0.87
CA LYS A 90 33.92 12.60 0.32
C LYS A 90 34.85 13.81 0.46
N VAL A 91 36.15 13.62 0.17
CA VAL A 91 37.12 14.73 0.22
C VAL A 91 36.87 15.73 -0.91
N ARG A 92 36.34 15.29 -2.06
CA ARG A 92 36.00 16.15 -3.19
C ARG A 92 34.65 16.83 -3.02
N MET A 93 33.77 16.26 -2.24
CA MET A 93 32.46 16.82 -1.91
C MET A 93 32.62 17.76 -0.70
N LEU A 94 32.03 18.94 -0.77
CA LEU A 94 31.98 19.91 0.32
C LEU A 94 31.14 19.44 1.52
N ASN A 95 30.34 18.38 1.33
CA ASN A 95 29.41 17.82 2.32
C ASN A 95 29.49 16.31 2.38
N ASP A 96 29.26 15.76 3.58
CA ASP A 96 29.05 14.32 3.77
C ASP A 96 27.62 13.93 3.32
N PRO A 97 27.45 13.17 2.21
CA PRO A 97 26.17 12.76 1.69
C PRO A 97 25.53 11.62 2.48
N THR A 98 26.24 10.98 3.42
CA THR A 98 25.81 9.76 4.12
C THR A 98 24.41 9.87 4.73
N SER A 99 24.10 11.03 5.35
CA SER A 99 22.78 11.29 5.95
C SER A 99 21.65 11.34 4.92
N ASN A 100 21.89 11.88 3.72
CA ASN A 100 20.90 11.98 2.67
C ASN A 100 20.69 10.63 1.96
N TYR A 101 21.75 9.84 1.79
CA TYR A 101 21.64 8.46 1.31
C TYR A 101 20.83 7.59 2.28
N ALA A 102 21.06 7.74 3.59
CA ALA A 102 20.26 7.03 4.60
C ALA A 102 18.77 7.39 4.54
N LYS A 103 18.43 8.68 4.33
CA LYS A 103 17.03 9.12 4.14
C LYS A 103 16.42 8.57 2.86
N ALA A 104 17.18 8.58 1.75
CA ALA A 104 16.72 8.04 0.48
C ALA A 104 16.45 6.54 0.56
N ALA A 105 17.33 5.79 1.24
CA ALA A 105 17.16 4.38 1.51
C ALA A 105 15.91 4.08 2.34
N ALA A 106 15.71 4.82 3.44
CA ALA A 106 14.51 4.69 4.27
C ALA A 106 13.23 4.98 3.47
N ALA A 107 13.25 6.01 2.60
CA ALA A 107 12.14 6.32 1.72
C ALA A 107 11.88 5.19 0.70
N ALA A 108 12.93 4.58 0.13
CA ALA A 108 12.82 3.44 -0.78
C ALA A 108 12.18 2.23 -0.08
N MET A 109 12.60 1.90 1.15
CA MET A 109 12.04 0.82 1.95
C MET A 109 10.55 1.06 2.24
N ASN A 110 10.16 2.27 2.61
CA ASN A 110 8.77 2.61 2.86
C ASN A 110 7.89 2.47 1.61
N ARG A 111 8.41 2.84 0.43
CA ARG A 111 7.71 2.62 -0.84
C ARG A 111 7.53 1.13 -1.16
N THR A 112 8.53 0.31 -0.86
CA THR A 112 8.44 -1.14 -1.05
C THR A 112 7.36 -1.76 -0.15
N ILE A 113 7.15 -1.24 1.07
CA ILE A 113 6.03 -1.68 1.93
C ILE A 113 4.69 -1.43 1.22
N ASP A 114 4.49 -0.22 0.67
CA ASP A 114 3.26 0.11 -0.05
C ASP A 114 3.07 -0.78 -1.28
N ASP A 115 4.15 -1.06 -2.05
CA ASP A 115 4.10 -1.95 -3.20
C ASP A 115 3.65 -3.37 -2.85
N GLN A 116 4.13 -3.91 -1.73
CA GLN A 116 3.74 -5.24 -1.26
C GLN A 116 2.26 -5.28 -0.83
N ILE A 117 1.76 -4.22 -0.20
CA ILE A 117 0.34 -4.12 0.16
C ILE A 117 -0.52 -4.03 -1.10
N ILE A 118 -0.16 -3.17 -2.07
CA ILE A 118 -0.89 -3.04 -3.35
C ILE A 118 -0.89 -4.37 -4.12
N ALA A 119 0.25 -5.05 -4.17
CA ALA A 119 0.36 -6.36 -4.81
C ALA A 119 -0.54 -7.41 -4.13
N ALA A 120 -0.67 -7.38 -2.79
CA ALA A 120 -1.54 -8.29 -2.05
C ALA A 120 -3.03 -8.00 -2.28
N LEU A 121 -3.43 -6.72 -2.47
CA LEU A 121 -4.83 -6.35 -2.76
C LEU A 121 -5.33 -6.98 -4.05
N GLY A 122 -4.60 -6.83 -5.16
CA GLY A 122 -5.00 -7.31 -6.48
C GLY A 122 -4.52 -8.72 -6.85
N GLY A 123 -3.49 -9.22 -6.16
CA GLY A 123 -2.82 -10.48 -6.46
C GLY A 123 -3.54 -11.73 -5.95
N SER A 124 -2.86 -12.87 -6.09
CA SER A 124 -3.32 -14.15 -5.56
C SER A 124 -2.92 -14.31 -4.10
N ALA A 125 -3.83 -14.81 -3.28
CA ALA A 125 -3.58 -15.17 -1.89
C ALA A 125 -3.48 -16.70 -1.75
N ASP A 126 -2.43 -17.19 -1.14
CA ASP A 126 -2.21 -18.63 -0.96
C ASP A 126 -3.06 -19.17 0.19
N THR A 127 -3.79 -20.27 -0.05
CA THR A 127 -4.65 -20.94 0.93
C THR A 127 -4.38 -22.44 1.03
N GLY A 128 -5.10 -23.09 1.94
CA GLY A 128 -4.99 -24.53 2.19
C GLY A 128 -4.04 -24.85 3.34
N ALA A 129 -4.07 -26.09 3.84
CA ALA A 129 -3.31 -26.53 5.01
C ALA A 129 -1.80 -26.27 4.88
N ALA A 130 -1.25 -26.47 3.69
CA ALA A 130 0.15 -26.20 3.36
C ALA A 130 0.35 -24.85 2.65
N GLY A 131 -0.72 -24.06 2.40
CA GLY A 131 -0.64 -22.79 1.69
C GLY A 131 -0.21 -22.93 0.23
N GLY A 132 -0.55 -24.00 -0.44
CA GLY A 132 -0.14 -24.28 -1.82
C GLY A 132 -1.19 -23.98 -2.88
N THR A 133 -2.38 -23.52 -2.49
CA THR A 133 -3.48 -23.23 -3.41
C THR A 133 -3.65 -21.71 -3.56
N PRO A 134 -3.25 -21.12 -4.72
CA PRO A 134 -3.42 -19.70 -4.94
C PRO A 134 -4.89 -19.38 -5.25
N VAL A 135 -5.45 -18.38 -4.58
CA VAL A 135 -6.78 -17.83 -4.81
C VAL A 135 -6.65 -16.41 -5.35
N ALA A 136 -6.96 -16.24 -6.61
CA ALA A 136 -7.01 -14.92 -7.25
C ALA A 136 -8.18 -14.08 -6.72
N LEU A 137 -8.13 -12.76 -6.90
CA LEU A 137 -9.28 -11.89 -6.63
C LEU A 137 -10.41 -12.26 -7.59
N PRO A 138 -11.60 -12.69 -7.11
CA PRO A 138 -12.70 -13.13 -7.96
C PRO A 138 -13.25 -11.97 -8.80
N SER A 139 -13.86 -12.29 -9.93
CA SER A 139 -14.48 -11.29 -10.82
C SER A 139 -15.61 -10.51 -10.14
N THR A 140 -16.29 -11.13 -9.16
CA THR A 140 -17.32 -10.48 -8.34
C THR A 140 -16.78 -9.37 -7.44
N SER A 141 -15.50 -9.39 -7.10
CA SER A 141 -14.80 -8.35 -6.33
C SER A 141 -14.10 -7.34 -7.24
N LYS A 142 -14.50 -7.27 -8.51
CA LYS A 142 -13.99 -6.32 -9.49
C LYS A 142 -15.14 -5.58 -10.12
N PHE A 143 -14.95 -4.30 -10.39
CA PHE A 143 -15.91 -3.51 -11.13
C PHE A 143 -16.12 -4.10 -12.53
N ALA A 144 -17.35 -4.13 -13.01
CA ALA A 144 -17.68 -4.76 -14.31
C ALA A 144 -17.00 -4.01 -15.47
N THR A 145 -16.41 -4.77 -16.39
CA THR A 145 -15.62 -4.29 -17.54
C THR A 145 -16.36 -3.31 -18.46
N ALA A 146 -17.70 -3.37 -18.50
CA ALA A 146 -18.50 -2.51 -19.36
C ALA A 146 -18.51 -1.01 -18.97
N GLN A 147 -17.96 -0.66 -17.79
CA GLN A 147 -17.97 0.69 -17.23
C GLN A 147 -16.52 1.21 -16.96
N GLN A 148 -15.53 0.63 -17.61
CA GLN A 148 -14.11 0.98 -17.40
C GLN A 148 -13.66 2.24 -18.12
N THR A 149 -14.46 2.79 -19.03
CA THR A 149 -14.09 3.94 -19.89
C THR A 149 -14.10 5.29 -19.18
N ASP A 150 -14.52 5.34 -17.92
CA ASP A 150 -14.63 6.57 -17.17
C ASP A 150 -13.58 6.62 -16.04
N GLY A 151 -13.10 7.81 -15.69
CA GLY A 151 -12.32 8.06 -14.49
C GLY A 151 -13.07 7.66 -13.20
N LEU A 152 -12.64 8.12 -12.06
CA LEU A 152 -13.32 7.84 -10.78
C LEU A 152 -14.61 8.66 -10.68
N THR A 153 -15.75 7.97 -10.67
CA THR A 153 -17.09 8.55 -10.52
C THR A 153 -17.72 8.18 -9.17
N ILE A 154 -18.74 8.96 -8.76
CA ILE A 154 -19.53 8.65 -7.56
C ILE A 154 -20.23 7.29 -7.70
N ALA A 155 -20.68 6.94 -8.90
CA ALA A 155 -21.31 5.64 -9.17
C ALA A 155 -20.38 4.47 -8.84
N LYS A 156 -19.09 4.55 -9.21
CA LYS A 156 -18.09 3.53 -8.87
C LYS A 156 -17.90 3.41 -7.35
N LEU A 157 -17.90 4.53 -6.62
CA LEU A 157 -17.81 4.53 -5.16
C LEU A 157 -19.05 3.94 -4.48
N LEU A 158 -20.25 4.26 -5.00
CA LEU A 158 -21.51 3.70 -4.50
C LEU A 158 -21.56 2.18 -4.73
N GLU A 159 -21.10 1.68 -5.88
CA GLU A 159 -21.02 0.24 -6.14
C GLU A 159 -20.00 -0.43 -5.23
N THR A 160 -18.86 0.20 -4.98
CA THR A 160 -17.88 -0.28 -4.00
C THR A 160 -18.50 -0.38 -2.60
N LYS A 161 -19.26 0.62 -2.20
CA LYS A 161 -19.98 0.62 -0.92
C LYS A 161 -21.04 -0.48 -0.89
N PHE A 162 -21.84 -0.60 -1.96
CA PHE A 162 -22.85 -1.65 -2.08
C PHE A 162 -22.24 -3.04 -1.98
N PHE A 163 -21.07 -3.27 -2.59
CA PHE A 163 -20.35 -4.54 -2.51
C PHE A 163 -20.03 -4.92 -1.06
N PHE A 164 -19.51 -3.99 -0.25
CA PHE A 164 -19.19 -4.25 1.16
C PHE A 164 -20.45 -4.45 2.00
N ASP A 165 -21.48 -3.64 1.78
CA ASP A 165 -22.71 -3.73 2.55
C ASP A 165 -23.49 -5.02 2.20
N ASN A 166 -23.44 -5.48 0.93
CA ASN A 166 -24.02 -6.76 0.50
C ASN A 166 -23.19 -7.98 0.95
N GLY A 167 -21.90 -7.78 1.24
CA GLY A 167 -21.01 -8.81 1.79
C GLY A 167 -21.05 -8.92 3.31
N ASP A 168 -22.01 -8.29 3.99
CA ASP A 168 -22.17 -8.26 5.45
C ASP A 168 -20.90 -7.77 6.19
N VAL A 169 -20.13 -6.88 5.54
CA VAL A 169 -18.95 -6.28 6.16
C VAL A 169 -19.36 -5.31 7.25
N ASP A 170 -18.89 -5.55 8.49
CA ASP A 170 -19.24 -4.74 9.64
C ASP A 170 -18.97 -3.24 9.39
N PRO A 171 -19.96 -2.34 9.54
CA PRO A 171 -19.79 -0.90 9.36
C PRO A 171 -18.81 -0.26 10.35
N SER A 172 -18.51 -0.91 11.48
CA SER A 172 -17.55 -0.43 12.47
C SER A 172 -16.09 -0.54 12.01
N VAL A 173 -15.82 -1.44 11.05
CA VAL A 173 -14.48 -1.60 10.47
C VAL A 173 -14.19 -0.43 9.52
N LYS A 174 -13.04 0.19 9.69
CA LYS A 174 -12.61 1.30 8.82
C LYS A 174 -12.46 0.82 7.38
N ARG A 175 -13.02 1.62 6.48
CA ARG A 175 -12.96 1.38 5.03
C ARG A 175 -12.04 2.40 4.39
N TYR A 176 -11.12 1.94 3.59
CA TYR A 176 -10.15 2.76 2.87
C TYR A 176 -10.38 2.67 1.37
N PHE A 177 -10.06 3.73 0.67
CA PHE A 177 -10.04 3.75 -0.78
C PHE A 177 -8.71 4.31 -1.28
N VAL A 178 -7.90 3.47 -1.93
CA VAL A 178 -6.63 3.89 -2.51
C VAL A 178 -6.79 4.22 -3.98
N CYS A 179 -6.39 5.43 -4.35
CA CYS A 179 -6.51 5.97 -5.71
C CYS A 179 -5.31 6.85 -6.07
N GLY A 180 -5.18 7.14 -7.35
CA GLY A 180 -4.17 8.07 -7.88
C GLY A 180 -4.65 9.54 -7.81
N PRO A 181 -3.76 10.49 -8.12
CA PRO A 181 -4.09 11.91 -8.12
C PRO A 181 -5.10 12.29 -9.20
N LYS A 182 -5.07 11.62 -10.37
CA LYS A 182 -6.02 11.87 -11.46
C LYS A 182 -7.44 11.52 -11.04
N GLN A 183 -7.63 10.39 -10.35
CA GLN A 183 -8.92 9.94 -9.85
C GLN A 183 -9.53 10.92 -8.83
N ILE A 184 -8.69 11.53 -7.98
CA ILE A 184 -9.15 12.59 -7.07
C ILE A 184 -9.56 13.82 -7.86
N GLN A 185 -8.80 14.20 -8.91
CA GLN A 185 -9.16 15.31 -9.79
C GLN A 185 -10.51 15.07 -10.48
N ASP A 186 -10.74 13.86 -11.00
CA ASP A 186 -12.00 13.49 -11.67
C ASP A 186 -13.18 13.54 -10.70
N LEU A 187 -13.00 13.02 -9.48
CA LEU A 187 -14.02 13.09 -8.43
C LEU A 187 -14.36 14.55 -8.07
N LEU A 188 -13.35 15.41 -7.90
CA LEU A 188 -13.54 16.86 -7.65
C LEU A 188 -14.16 17.60 -8.84
N ALA A 189 -14.01 17.10 -10.07
CA ALA A 189 -14.62 17.68 -11.26
C ALA A 189 -16.11 17.38 -11.38
N THR A 190 -16.61 16.35 -10.69
CA THR A 190 -18.00 15.90 -10.76
C THR A 190 -18.96 16.98 -10.24
N THR A 191 -20.10 17.16 -10.92
CA THR A 191 -21.07 18.24 -10.63
C THR A 191 -21.77 18.06 -9.29
N GLU A 192 -22.00 16.81 -8.88
CA GLU A 192 -22.66 16.45 -7.64
C GLU A 192 -21.86 16.89 -6.40
N ILE A 193 -20.54 16.85 -6.48
CA ILE A 193 -19.65 17.30 -5.41
C ILE A 193 -19.57 18.83 -5.36
N LYS A 194 -19.81 19.52 -6.49
CA LYS A 194 -19.81 20.99 -6.56
C LYS A 194 -21.10 21.63 -6.05
N SER A 195 -22.16 20.85 -5.86
CA SER A 195 -23.44 21.35 -5.35
C SER A 195 -23.32 21.77 -3.87
N SER A 196 -23.79 22.98 -3.54
CA SER A 196 -23.71 23.57 -2.19
C SER A 196 -24.56 22.83 -1.14
N ASP A 197 -25.46 21.94 -1.56
CA ASP A 197 -26.34 21.17 -0.68
C ASP A 197 -25.63 19.98 0.00
N PHE A 198 -24.46 19.59 -0.49
CA PHE A 198 -23.67 18.56 0.13
C PHE A 198 -22.65 19.17 1.10
N ASN A 199 -22.62 18.71 2.34
CA ASN A 199 -21.67 19.08 3.41
C ASN A 199 -20.18 18.84 3.00
N THR A 200 -19.94 18.26 1.85
CA THR A 200 -18.67 17.99 1.18
C THR A 200 -17.99 19.25 0.61
N VAL A 201 -18.66 20.39 0.56
CA VAL A 201 -18.11 21.68 0.08
C VAL A 201 -16.87 22.10 0.87
N LYS A 202 -16.72 21.66 2.13
CA LYS A 202 -15.50 21.91 2.90
C LYS A 202 -14.27 21.18 2.34
N ALA A 203 -14.44 19.96 1.82
CA ALA A 203 -13.36 19.21 1.20
C ALA A 203 -12.90 19.87 -0.11
N LEU A 204 -13.84 20.40 -0.88
CA LEU A 204 -13.52 21.13 -2.12
C LEU A 204 -12.76 22.44 -1.85
N ALA A 205 -13.12 23.17 -0.78
CA ALA A 205 -12.43 24.40 -0.42
C ALA A 205 -10.99 24.16 0.07
N GLN A 206 -10.70 22.97 0.58
CA GLN A 206 -9.38 22.57 1.05
C GLN A 206 -8.55 21.83 -0.03
N GLY A 207 -9.20 21.41 -1.14
CA GLY A 207 -8.54 20.69 -2.23
C GLY A 207 -8.10 19.24 -1.86
N ASP A 208 -8.57 18.73 -0.71
CA ASP A 208 -8.24 17.41 -0.20
C ASP A 208 -9.50 16.67 0.26
N ILE A 209 -9.72 15.46 -0.26
CA ILE A 209 -10.83 14.60 0.13
C ILE A 209 -10.29 13.58 1.12
N ASN A 210 -10.50 13.82 2.41
CA ASN A 210 -10.08 12.89 3.45
C ASN A 210 -11.06 11.73 3.63
N SER A 211 -12.37 11.99 3.58
CA SER A 211 -13.40 10.95 3.70
C SER A 211 -14.65 11.29 2.89
N PHE A 212 -15.20 10.29 2.20
CA PHE A 212 -16.44 10.40 1.46
C PHE A 212 -17.14 9.03 1.40
N LEU A 213 -18.47 8.99 1.55
CA LEU A 213 -19.30 7.77 1.56
C LEU A 213 -18.85 6.71 2.58
N GLY A 214 -18.13 7.11 3.64
CA GLY A 214 -17.60 6.19 4.64
C GLY A 214 -16.24 5.59 4.30
N PHE A 215 -15.62 6.00 3.20
CA PHE A 215 -14.24 5.66 2.85
C PHE A 215 -13.27 6.76 3.27
N GLU A 216 -12.14 6.37 3.81
CA GLU A 216 -10.97 7.23 4.00
C GLU A 216 -10.06 7.10 2.77
N PHE A 217 -9.77 8.23 2.09
CA PHE A 217 -9.02 8.22 0.84
C PHE A 217 -7.53 8.27 1.10
N ILE A 218 -6.79 7.39 0.41
CA ILE A 218 -5.33 7.37 0.44
C ILE A 218 -4.81 7.58 -0.99
N MET A 219 -4.17 8.72 -1.21
CA MET A 219 -3.58 9.01 -2.52
C MET A 219 -2.23 8.31 -2.68
N SER A 220 -2.11 7.46 -3.70
CA SER A 220 -0.86 6.78 -4.06
C SER A 220 -0.62 6.82 -5.57
N THR A 221 0.58 7.17 -5.97
CA THR A 221 1.03 7.12 -7.38
C THR A 221 1.61 5.77 -7.77
N ARG A 222 1.64 4.81 -6.83
CA ARG A 222 2.26 3.48 -7.02
C ARG A 222 1.30 2.40 -7.48
N LEU A 223 0.02 2.74 -7.66
CA LEU A 223 -0.97 1.82 -8.20
C LEU A 223 -0.60 1.37 -9.62
N ALA A 224 -0.74 0.09 -9.89
CA ALA A 224 -0.48 -0.47 -11.21
C ALA A 224 -1.58 -0.08 -12.20
N PHE A 225 -1.21 -0.08 -13.48
CA PHE A 225 -2.17 -0.04 -14.56
C PHE A 225 -2.69 -1.45 -14.87
N ASP A 226 -3.88 -1.55 -15.45
CA ASP A 226 -4.39 -2.83 -15.91
C ASP A 226 -3.52 -3.37 -17.06
N GLY A 227 -3.17 -4.65 -17.00
CA GLY A 227 -2.35 -5.28 -18.04
C GLY A 227 -3.07 -5.44 -19.39
N THR A 228 -4.40 -5.27 -19.42
CA THR A 228 -5.22 -5.36 -20.63
C THR A 228 -5.50 -3.97 -21.21
N ASN A 229 -5.82 -3.02 -20.36
CA ASN A 229 -6.00 -1.60 -20.70
C ASN A 229 -4.91 -0.79 -19.99
N THR A 230 -3.91 -0.35 -20.74
CA THR A 230 -2.75 0.37 -20.20
C THR A 230 -3.08 1.77 -19.68
N ASP A 231 -4.29 2.27 -19.99
CA ASP A 231 -4.77 3.58 -19.57
C ASP A 231 -5.60 3.50 -18.27
N ASP A 232 -6.01 2.28 -17.86
CA ASP A 232 -6.81 2.06 -16.66
C ASP A 232 -5.92 1.86 -15.41
N ARG A 233 -5.99 2.77 -14.46
CA ARG A 233 -5.33 2.61 -13.16
C ARG A 233 -6.19 1.79 -12.21
N LEU A 234 -5.60 0.77 -11.59
CA LEU A 234 -6.28 -0.12 -10.66
C LEU A 234 -6.37 0.54 -9.28
N CYS A 235 -7.55 1.05 -8.95
CA CYS A 235 -7.88 1.55 -7.62
C CYS A 235 -8.50 0.43 -6.78
N PHE A 236 -8.39 0.54 -5.45
CA PHE A 236 -8.91 -0.48 -4.54
C PHE A 236 -9.68 0.17 -3.40
N GLY A 237 -10.92 -0.30 -3.20
CA GLY A 237 -11.62 -0.15 -1.93
C GLY A 237 -11.31 -1.36 -1.05
N PHE A 238 -10.99 -1.16 0.23
CA PHE A 238 -10.69 -2.27 1.14
C PHE A 238 -10.95 -1.88 2.59
N THR A 239 -11.11 -2.88 3.44
CA THR A 239 -11.23 -2.71 4.89
C THR A 239 -9.89 -2.92 5.58
N GLN A 240 -9.74 -2.42 6.78
CA GLN A 240 -8.49 -2.51 7.54
C GLN A 240 -8.01 -3.95 7.71
N ASP A 241 -8.92 -4.89 7.89
CA ASP A 241 -8.68 -6.32 8.10
C ASP A 241 -8.57 -7.13 6.78
N ALA A 242 -8.75 -6.47 5.63
CA ALA A 242 -8.69 -7.11 4.32
C ALA A 242 -7.32 -7.70 4.00
N VAL A 243 -6.25 -7.04 4.43
CA VAL A 243 -4.86 -7.41 4.16
C VAL A 243 -4.08 -7.47 5.46
N LYS A 244 -3.31 -8.54 5.63
CA LYS A 244 -2.30 -8.63 6.69
C LYS A 244 -0.91 -8.41 6.13
N LEU A 245 -0.21 -7.45 6.71
CA LEU A 245 1.21 -7.19 6.48
C LEU A 245 2.02 -7.93 7.54
N ALA A 246 2.73 -8.97 7.11
CA ALA A 246 3.62 -9.75 7.96
C ALA A 246 5.02 -9.16 7.92
N ILE A 247 5.56 -8.79 9.07
CA ILE A 247 6.90 -8.20 9.20
C ILE A 247 7.80 -9.20 9.94
N GLY A 248 8.79 -9.75 9.23
CA GLY A 248 9.82 -10.61 9.81
C GLY A 248 10.97 -9.81 10.42
N ALA A 249 11.36 -8.76 9.74
CA ALA A 249 12.36 -7.80 10.22
C ALA A 249 12.00 -6.39 9.77
N GLU A 250 11.90 -5.47 10.72
CA GLU A 250 11.75 -4.04 10.45
C GLU A 250 12.99 -3.50 9.72
N PRO A 251 12.86 -2.41 8.94
CA PRO A 251 13.98 -1.80 8.26
C PRO A 251 15.12 -1.47 9.23
N LYS A 252 16.27 -2.07 9.00
CA LYS A 252 17.49 -1.84 9.80
C LYS A 252 18.55 -1.19 8.94
N ALA A 253 19.09 -0.07 9.43
CA ALA A 253 20.22 0.61 8.82
C ALA A 253 21.54 0.12 9.42
N LYS A 254 22.53 -0.06 8.55
CA LYS A 254 23.94 -0.26 8.93
C LYS A 254 24.80 0.65 8.07
N ILE A 255 25.70 1.36 8.70
CA ILE A 255 26.71 2.19 8.03
C ILE A 255 28.06 1.62 8.45
N THR A 256 28.79 1.06 7.51
CA THR A 256 30.07 0.37 7.77
C THR A 256 31.07 0.69 6.67
N GLU A 257 32.33 0.71 7.00
CA GLU A 257 33.41 0.75 6.02
C GLU A 257 33.64 -0.67 5.47
N ARG A 258 33.92 -0.74 4.18
CA ARG A 258 34.19 -1.98 3.45
C ARG A 258 35.66 -2.05 3.06
N ASP A 259 36.39 -2.93 3.71
CA ASP A 259 37.81 -3.19 3.47
C ASP A 259 38.09 -3.78 2.07
N ASP A 260 37.12 -4.55 1.53
CA ASP A 260 37.18 -5.15 0.20
C ASP A 260 36.85 -4.16 -0.93
N LYS A 261 36.41 -2.92 -0.62
CA LYS A 261 36.02 -1.87 -1.56
C LYS A 261 36.76 -0.56 -1.30
N SER A 262 38.08 -0.63 -1.22
CA SER A 262 38.95 0.55 -0.99
C SER A 262 38.52 1.37 0.22
N TYR A 263 38.05 0.72 1.27
CA TYR A 263 37.54 1.34 2.51
C TYR A 263 36.35 2.30 2.30
N ALA A 264 35.61 2.11 1.19
CA ALA A 264 34.41 2.91 0.95
C ALA A 264 33.35 2.70 2.05
N THR A 265 32.67 3.78 2.44
CA THR A 265 31.57 3.72 3.38
C THR A 265 30.33 3.16 2.71
N GLN A 266 29.83 2.03 3.21
CA GLN A 266 28.57 1.43 2.77
C GLN A 266 27.43 1.87 3.65
N VAL A 267 26.37 2.41 3.04
CA VAL A 267 25.05 2.58 3.65
C VAL A 267 24.20 1.40 3.23
N TYR A 268 23.80 0.57 4.18
CA TYR A 268 23.04 -0.66 3.93
C TYR A 268 21.75 -0.66 4.73
N TYR A 269 20.65 -0.98 4.07
CA TYR A 269 19.33 -1.22 4.65
C TYR A 269 18.84 -2.61 4.29
N SER A 270 18.22 -3.28 5.23
CA SER A 270 17.55 -4.55 4.99
C SER A 270 16.23 -4.63 5.76
N MET A 271 15.26 -5.30 5.15
CA MET A 271 13.98 -5.64 5.79
C MET A 271 13.47 -6.96 5.23
N ALA A 272 12.64 -7.66 6.01
CA ALA A 272 11.94 -8.86 5.58
C ALA A 272 10.46 -8.69 5.85
N LEU A 273 9.63 -8.70 4.81
CA LEU A 273 8.19 -8.53 4.93
C LEU A 273 7.45 -9.25 3.80
N GLY A 274 6.16 -9.44 4.01
CA GLY A 274 5.24 -9.96 3.00
C GLY A 274 3.82 -9.53 3.33
N ALA A 275 2.94 -9.50 2.35
CA ALA A 275 1.54 -9.19 2.56
C ALA A 275 0.65 -10.25 1.92
N THR A 276 -0.51 -10.49 2.51
CA THR A 276 -1.51 -11.42 1.94
C THR A 276 -2.90 -10.88 2.17
N ARG A 277 -3.78 -11.09 1.18
CA ARG A 277 -5.21 -10.80 1.32
C ARG A 277 -5.84 -11.88 2.20
N MET A 278 -6.61 -11.44 3.21
CA MET A 278 -7.32 -12.34 4.11
C MET A 278 -8.67 -12.77 3.51
N GLN A 279 -9.50 -11.81 3.12
CA GLN A 279 -10.85 -12.07 2.62
C GLN A 279 -11.09 -11.38 1.28
N GLU A 280 -11.70 -12.09 0.36
CA GLU A 280 -12.04 -11.56 -0.98
C GLU A 280 -13.19 -10.56 -0.92
N THR A 281 -14.15 -10.72 0.01
CA THR A 281 -15.29 -9.83 0.22
C THR A 281 -14.91 -8.48 0.83
N HIS A 282 -13.69 -8.35 1.36
CA HIS A 282 -13.18 -7.15 1.99
C HIS A 282 -12.29 -6.31 1.07
N VAL A 283 -12.17 -6.70 -0.21
CA VAL A 283 -11.42 -5.97 -1.25
C VAL A 283 -12.25 -5.86 -2.50
N PHE A 284 -12.34 -4.65 -3.05
CA PHE A 284 -13.00 -4.38 -4.32
C PHE A 284 -12.08 -3.58 -5.22
N GLN A 285 -11.83 -4.11 -6.42
CA GLN A 285 -10.97 -3.50 -7.43
C GLN A 285 -11.80 -2.63 -8.37
N VAL A 286 -11.39 -1.37 -8.54
CA VAL A 286 -12.06 -0.37 -9.38
C VAL A 286 -11.06 0.13 -10.41
N PRO A 287 -11.12 -0.31 -11.66
CA PRO A 287 -10.32 0.28 -12.73
C PRO A 287 -10.87 1.67 -13.07
N CYS A 288 -9.97 2.62 -13.26
CA CYS A 288 -10.29 4.01 -13.58
C CYS A 288 -9.41 4.48 -14.73
N ASP A 289 -10.01 4.98 -15.80
CA ASP A 289 -9.34 5.56 -16.96
C ASP A 289 -8.52 6.82 -16.55
N GLU A 290 -7.32 7.00 -17.14
CA GLU A 290 -6.40 8.11 -16.84
C GLU A 290 -6.09 8.99 -18.06
#